data_6a098bc1f742991578e5c3162d5aac45
#
_entry.id   6a098bc1f742991578e5c3162d5aac45
#
_cell.length_a   1.000
_cell.length_b   1.000
_cell.length_c   1.000
_cell.angle_alpha   90.00
_cell.angle_beta   90.00
_cell.angle_gamma   90.00
#
_symmetry.space_group_name_H-M   'P 1'
#
loop_
_entity.id
_entity.type
_entity.pdbx_description
1 polymer ?
#
loop_
_entity_poly.entity_id
_entity_poly.type
_entity_poly.pdbx_seq_one_letter_code
_entity_poly.pdbx_strand_id
1 'polypeptide(L)'
;MTSLTANAASDNTQRAGTVFKDCANCPEMVVVPAGEFMMGSPETERGRSKNEGPQHKVTIAQPFAVGKVEVTFAQWDDCVKENGCTAKPDDSGWGRGRRPVINVSYDDAKEFVAWLAKKTGKPYRLLTEAEWEYAARAQTKWNPSPPPFSTGPTIHYQQANYDANFSYGKPNGGLYRQKTVDTGTLPKNAFGLHEMHGNVWEWVEDCYKESYAGAPADGSAVLSANCELRILRGGSWNYHPNALRAAYRYATFGGLKVNQAGFRVARSL
;
A
#
# COMPACT_ATOMS: atom_id res chain seq x y z
N MET A 1 -3.41 52.41 -14.24
CA MET A 1 -3.44 51.40 -13.15
C MET A 1 -4.08 50.15 -13.73
N THR A 2 -3.28 49.25 -14.25
CA THR A 2 -3.73 48.01 -14.87
C THR A 2 -3.61 46.90 -13.81
N SER A 3 -4.75 46.43 -13.34
CA SER A 3 -4.84 45.31 -12.39
C SER A 3 -4.48 44.01 -13.10
N LEU A 4 -3.36 43.40 -12.74
CA LEU A 4 -3.01 42.02 -13.11
C LEU A 4 -3.82 41.08 -12.22
N THR A 5 -4.89 40.53 -12.73
CA THR A 5 -5.55 39.35 -12.16
C THR A 5 -4.67 38.15 -12.39
N ALA A 6 -3.98 37.69 -11.33
CA ALA A 6 -3.35 36.41 -11.33
C ALA A 6 -4.42 35.30 -11.42
N ASN A 7 -4.54 34.67 -12.57
CA ASN A 7 -5.29 33.43 -12.73
C ASN A 7 -4.53 32.36 -11.91
N ALA A 8 -5.04 32.03 -10.73
CA ALA A 8 -4.66 30.82 -10.02
C ALA A 8 -5.13 29.64 -10.89
N ALA A 9 -4.20 29.02 -11.59
CA ALA A 9 -4.43 27.70 -12.18
C ALA A 9 -4.80 26.78 -11.00
N SER A 10 -6.08 26.37 -10.92
CA SER A 10 -6.55 25.39 -9.96
C SER A 10 -5.68 24.15 -10.11
N ASP A 11 -4.95 23.79 -9.05
CA ASP A 11 -4.04 22.67 -9.05
C ASP A 11 -4.87 21.39 -9.27
N ASN A 12 -4.91 20.91 -10.52
CA ASN A 12 -5.71 19.77 -10.96
C ASN A 12 -5.26 18.47 -10.28
N THR A 13 -4.19 18.51 -9.48
CA THR A 13 -3.65 17.36 -8.71
C THR A 13 -4.49 16.96 -7.51
N GLN A 14 -5.50 17.77 -7.11
CA GLN A 14 -6.35 17.45 -5.95
C GLN A 14 -7.63 16.68 -6.30
N ARG A 15 -7.94 16.50 -7.58
CA ARG A 15 -9.14 15.75 -7.99
C ARG A 15 -8.94 14.25 -7.84
N ALA A 16 -9.84 13.57 -7.13
CA ALA A 16 -9.83 12.12 -6.96
C ALA A 16 -9.72 11.38 -8.31
N GLY A 17 -8.86 10.36 -8.35
CA GLY A 17 -8.58 9.57 -9.55
C GLY A 17 -7.58 10.22 -10.53
N THR A 18 -7.12 11.45 -10.28
CA THR A 18 -6.06 12.05 -11.08
C THR A 18 -4.78 11.23 -10.95
N VAL A 19 -4.15 10.94 -12.09
CA VAL A 19 -2.85 10.27 -12.15
C VAL A 19 -1.80 11.28 -12.57
N PHE A 20 -0.69 11.35 -11.86
CA PHE A 20 0.40 12.28 -12.13
C PHE A 20 1.77 11.70 -11.76
N LYS A 21 2.84 12.37 -12.18
CA LYS A 21 4.23 12.15 -11.74
C LYS A 21 4.86 13.48 -11.36
N ASP A 22 5.67 13.50 -10.31
CA ASP A 22 6.42 14.70 -9.93
C ASP A 22 7.76 14.84 -10.67
N CYS A 23 8.23 13.77 -11.34
CA CYS A 23 9.38 13.78 -12.24
C CYS A 23 9.29 12.62 -13.25
N ALA A 24 10.16 12.62 -14.28
CA ALA A 24 10.11 11.63 -15.37
C ALA A 24 10.16 10.17 -14.87
N ASN A 25 11.07 9.86 -13.94
CA ASN A 25 11.27 8.52 -13.38
C ASN A 25 10.62 8.33 -12.01
N CYS A 26 9.87 9.32 -11.52
CA CYS A 26 9.11 9.20 -10.27
C CYS A 26 7.98 8.17 -10.40
N PRO A 27 7.52 7.58 -9.28
CA PRO A 27 6.33 6.76 -9.26
C PRO A 27 5.12 7.49 -9.86
N GLU A 28 4.29 6.77 -10.60
CA GLU A 28 2.93 7.25 -10.91
C GLU A 28 2.11 7.28 -9.63
N MET A 29 1.52 8.44 -9.34
CA MET A 29 0.69 8.66 -8.18
C MET A 29 -0.78 8.77 -8.59
N VAL A 30 -1.67 8.23 -7.76
CA VAL A 30 -3.12 8.37 -7.91
C VAL A 30 -3.67 9.17 -6.75
N VAL A 31 -4.49 10.17 -7.00
CA VAL A 31 -5.18 10.91 -5.95
C VAL A 31 -6.33 10.07 -5.38
N VAL A 32 -6.21 9.71 -4.12
CA VAL A 32 -7.23 9.03 -3.32
C VAL A 32 -8.08 10.09 -2.63
N PRO A 33 -9.43 10.03 -2.71
CA PRO A 33 -10.29 11.05 -2.13
C PRO A 33 -10.26 11.02 -0.60
N ALA A 34 -10.61 12.15 0.02
CA ALA A 34 -11.05 12.18 1.41
C ALA A 34 -12.30 11.30 1.60
N GLY A 35 -12.49 10.78 2.80
CA GLY A 35 -13.65 9.94 3.10
C GLY A 35 -13.57 9.24 4.45
N GLU A 36 -14.50 8.35 4.67
CA GLU A 36 -14.62 7.59 5.92
C GLU A 36 -14.73 6.10 5.60
N PHE A 37 -14.17 5.27 6.46
CA PHE A 37 -14.32 3.82 6.34
C PHE A 37 -14.31 3.11 7.69
N MET A 38 -14.76 1.86 7.70
CA MET A 38 -14.65 0.98 8.85
C MET A 38 -13.33 0.21 8.75
N MET A 39 -12.37 0.52 9.63
CA MET A 39 -11.08 -0.15 9.71
C MET A 39 -11.18 -1.43 10.53
N GLY A 40 -10.46 -2.46 10.12
CA GLY A 40 -10.50 -3.78 10.74
C GLY A 40 -11.58 -4.71 10.17
N SER A 41 -11.78 -5.86 10.79
CA SER A 41 -12.72 -6.88 10.34
C SER A 41 -13.75 -7.23 11.40
N PRO A 42 -15.01 -7.55 10.98
CA PRO A 42 -16.04 -8.04 11.91
C PRO A 42 -15.64 -9.43 12.44
N GLU A 43 -16.13 -9.78 13.63
CA GLU A 43 -15.82 -11.07 14.28
C GLU A 43 -16.20 -12.28 13.42
N THR A 44 -17.16 -12.11 12.54
CA THR A 44 -17.66 -13.15 11.62
C THR A 44 -16.84 -13.29 10.34
N GLU A 45 -15.84 -12.41 10.11
CA GLU A 45 -15.05 -12.49 8.88
C GLU A 45 -14.16 -13.73 8.88
N ARG A 46 -14.26 -14.51 7.81
CA ARG A 46 -13.49 -15.74 7.65
C ARG A 46 -11.98 -15.43 7.67
N GLY A 47 -11.24 -16.16 8.49
CA GLY A 47 -9.78 -16.00 8.59
C GLY A 47 -9.32 -14.77 9.36
N ARG A 48 -10.25 -14.12 10.10
CA ARG A 48 -9.94 -12.99 10.97
C ARG A 48 -8.96 -13.37 12.07
N SER A 49 -8.06 -12.46 12.38
CA SER A 49 -7.17 -12.50 13.54
C SER A 49 -7.62 -11.49 14.60
N LYS A 50 -7.34 -11.77 15.89
CA LYS A 50 -7.75 -10.88 17.00
C LYS A 50 -7.21 -9.46 16.87
N ASN A 51 -6.01 -9.31 16.29
CA ASN A 51 -5.34 -8.02 16.10
C ASN A 51 -6.01 -7.12 15.03
N GLU A 52 -7.01 -7.62 14.31
CA GLU A 52 -7.80 -6.85 13.33
C GLU A 52 -9.00 -6.12 13.95
N GLY A 53 -9.06 -6.06 15.24
CA GLY A 53 -10.16 -5.43 15.98
C GLY A 53 -9.70 -4.69 17.24
N PRO A 54 -10.67 -3.99 17.90
CA PRO A 54 -12.05 -3.80 17.46
C PRO A 54 -12.16 -2.99 16.17
N GLN A 55 -13.22 -3.26 15.36
CA GLN A 55 -13.53 -2.38 14.25
C GLN A 55 -13.82 -0.97 14.76
N HIS A 56 -13.32 0.03 14.03
CA HIS A 56 -13.56 1.43 14.36
C HIS A 56 -13.66 2.28 13.10
N LYS A 57 -14.40 3.37 13.21
CA LYS A 57 -14.52 4.35 12.12
C LYS A 57 -13.27 5.18 12.04
N VAL A 58 -12.73 5.31 10.82
CA VAL A 58 -11.61 6.21 10.51
C VAL A 58 -12.05 7.24 9.48
N THR A 59 -11.64 8.50 9.67
CA THR A 59 -11.90 9.62 8.76
C THR A 59 -10.59 10.06 8.12
N ILE A 60 -10.48 9.94 6.82
CA ILE A 60 -9.40 10.54 6.02
C ILE A 60 -9.88 11.94 5.61
N ALA A 61 -9.48 12.95 6.36
CA ALA A 61 -10.03 14.30 6.24
C ALA A 61 -9.62 15.03 4.95
N GLN A 62 -8.47 14.67 4.37
CA GLN A 62 -7.94 15.31 3.17
C GLN A 62 -7.61 14.26 2.12
N PRO A 63 -7.75 14.59 0.82
CA PRO A 63 -7.24 13.73 -0.23
C PRO A 63 -5.71 13.63 -0.13
N PHE A 64 -5.18 12.48 -0.52
CA PHE A 64 -3.75 12.22 -0.57
C PHE A 64 -3.41 11.43 -1.84
N ALA A 65 -2.15 11.39 -2.23
CA ALA A 65 -1.73 10.61 -3.38
C ALA A 65 -1.02 9.33 -2.93
N VAL A 66 -1.29 8.25 -3.67
CA VAL A 66 -0.73 6.90 -3.43
C VAL A 66 -0.04 6.42 -4.69
N GLY A 67 1.10 5.75 -4.56
CA GLY A 67 1.73 5.05 -5.67
C GLY A 67 0.74 4.10 -6.35
N LYS A 68 0.52 4.29 -7.65
CA LYS A 68 -0.42 3.49 -8.45
C LYS A 68 -0.12 2.00 -8.36
N VAL A 69 1.15 1.68 -8.18
CA VAL A 69 1.72 0.34 -8.01
C VAL A 69 2.73 0.37 -6.87
N GLU A 70 3.24 -0.79 -6.46
CA GLU A 70 4.39 -0.90 -5.56
C GLU A 70 5.63 -0.23 -6.19
N VAL A 71 6.57 0.24 -5.38
CA VAL A 71 7.86 0.74 -5.88
C VAL A 71 8.59 -0.37 -6.63
N THR A 72 9.03 -0.04 -7.86
CA THR A 72 9.67 -1.01 -8.74
C THR A 72 11.19 -1.04 -8.55
N PHE A 73 11.81 -2.13 -9.00
CA PHE A 73 13.28 -2.20 -9.06
C PHE A 73 13.89 -1.08 -9.90
N ALA A 74 13.26 -0.70 -11.03
CA ALA A 74 13.76 0.41 -11.85
C ALA A 74 13.83 1.73 -11.04
N GLN A 75 12.80 2.02 -10.26
CA GLN A 75 12.78 3.20 -9.39
C GLN A 75 13.78 3.11 -8.24
N TRP A 76 13.95 1.90 -7.68
CA TRP A 76 14.96 1.64 -6.67
C TRP A 76 16.38 1.84 -7.21
N ASP A 77 16.65 1.33 -8.41
CA ASP A 77 17.96 1.48 -9.08
C ASP A 77 18.30 2.95 -9.35
N ASP A 78 17.32 3.77 -9.69
CA ASP A 78 17.49 5.23 -9.80
C ASP A 78 17.87 5.85 -8.45
N CYS A 79 17.23 5.42 -7.35
CA CYS A 79 17.58 5.87 -6.01
C CYS A 79 19.03 5.51 -5.65
N VAL A 80 19.46 4.29 -5.92
CA VAL A 80 20.83 3.84 -5.67
C VAL A 80 21.82 4.62 -6.54
N LYS A 81 21.53 4.82 -7.83
CA LYS A 81 22.37 5.57 -8.78
C LYS A 81 22.57 7.03 -8.32
N GLU A 82 21.56 7.62 -7.70
CA GLU A 82 21.61 8.99 -7.19
C GLU A 82 22.10 9.06 -5.73
N ASN A 83 22.63 7.97 -5.17
CA ASN A 83 23.13 7.85 -3.80
C ASN A 83 22.05 8.18 -2.72
N GLY A 84 20.78 7.97 -3.02
CA GLY A 84 19.68 8.13 -2.11
C GLY A 84 19.33 6.88 -1.32
N CYS A 85 19.64 5.70 -1.89
CA CYS A 85 19.44 4.40 -1.27
C CYS A 85 20.78 3.65 -1.17
N THR A 86 21.02 3.02 -0.02
CA THR A 86 22.28 2.30 0.26
C THR A 86 22.21 0.81 -0.04
N ALA A 87 21.04 0.20 0.16
CA ALA A 87 20.83 -1.23 -0.05
C ALA A 87 20.83 -1.59 -1.55
N LYS A 88 21.39 -2.76 -1.86
CA LYS A 88 21.39 -3.38 -3.20
C LYS A 88 20.63 -4.71 -3.14
N PRO A 89 19.29 -4.66 -3.09
CA PRO A 89 18.48 -5.84 -2.88
C PRO A 89 18.60 -6.82 -4.06
N ASP A 90 18.67 -8.11 -3.72
CA ASP A 90 18.64 -9.22 -4.66
C ASP A 90 17.24 -9.35 -5.28
N ASP A 91 17.16 -9.66 -6.56
CA ASP A 91 15.91 -9.84 -7.29
C ASP A 91 15.39 -11.29 -7.30
N SER A 92 16.02 -12.17 -6.53
CA SER A 92 15.71 -13.62 -6.44
C SER A 92 15.81 -14.34 -7.80
N GLY A 93 16.57 -13.79 -8.74
CA GLY A 93 16.69 -14.31 -10.11
C GLY A 93 15.43 -14.14 -10.96
N TRP A 94 14.48 -13.30 -10.51
CA TRP A 94 13.21 -13.08 -11.23
C TRP A 94 13.26 -11.92 -12.22
N GLY A 95 14.32 -11.14 -12.17
CA GLY A 95 14.52 -9.94 -12.96
C GLY A 95 14.04 -8.68 -12.26
N ARG A 96 14.50 -7.55 -12.75
CA ARG A 96 14.30 -6.21 -12.18
C ARG A 96 13.22 -5.43 -12.95
N GLY A 97 13.52 -4.22 -13.33
CA GLY A 97 12.64 -3.38 -14.17
C GLY A 97 11.33 -3.05 -13.49
N ARG A 98 10.22 -3.52 -14.04
CA ARG A 98 8.87 -3.24 -13.55
C ARG A 98 8.41 -4.14 -12.39
N ARG A 99 9.19 -5.12 -11.97
CA ARG A 99 8.85 -5.91 -10.77
C ARG A 99 8.91 -5.05 -9.53
N PRO A 100 8.08 -5.33 -8.50
CA PRO A 100 8.20 -4.63 -7.22
C PRO A 100 9.59 -4.89 -6.64
N VAL A 101 10.20 -3.87 -6.04
CA VAL A 101 11.41 -4.07 -5.26
C VAL A 101 11.11 -4.98 -4.08
N ILE A 102 11.95 -5.99 -3.87
CA ILE A 102 11.85 -7.00 -2.80
C ILE A 102 13.16 -7.05 -2.01
N ASN A 103 13.20 -7.81 -0.92
CA ASN A 103 14.39 -7.91 -0.07
C ASN A 103 14.84 -6.55 0.53
N VAL A 104 13.88 -5.67 0.79
CA VAL A 104 14.06 -4.36 1.42
C VAL A 104 13.41 -4.32 2.79
N SER A 105 14.11 -3.75 3.78
CA SER A 105 13.61 -3.53 5.12
C SER A 105 12.71 -2.29 5.20
N TYR A 106 12.10 -2.08 6.37
CA TYR A 106 11.39 -0.84 6.66
C TYR A 106 12.33 0.40 6.54
N ASP A 107 13.54 0.30 7.06
CA ASP A 107 14.50 1.41 7.02
C ASP A 107 14.96 1.69 5.58
N ASP A 108 15.17 0.65 4.77
CA ASP A 108 15.45 0.82 3.34
C ASP A 108 14.29 1.55 2.63
N ALA A 109 13.04 1.21 2.95
CA ALA A 109 11.87 1.92 2.41
C ALA A 109 11.83 3.39 2.86
N LYS A 110 12.25 3.69 4.10
CA LYS A 110 12.38 5.07 4.62
C LYS A 110 13.48 5.85 3.90
N GLU A 111 14.62 5.24 3.55
CA GLU A 111 15.65 5.87 2.72
C GLU A 111 15.06 6.29 1.36
N PHE A 112 14.32 5.39 0.70
CA PHE A 112 13.71 5.67 -0.60
C PHE A 112 12.74 6.85 -0.55
N VAL A 113 11.83 6.89 0.43
CA VAL A 113 10.86 8.00 0.53
C VAL A 113 11.55 9.32 0.88
N ALA A 114 12.61 9.29 1.70
CA ALA A 114 13.39 10.48 2.02
C ALA A 114 14.15 11.02 0.79
N TRP A 115 14.76 10.12 -0.02
CA TRP A 115 15.37 10.50 -1.30
C TRP A 115 14.35 11.11 -2.25
N LEU A 116 13.18 10.46 -2.40
CA LEU A 116 12.13 10.92 -3.31
C LEU A 116 11.57 12.28 -2.88
N ALA A 117 11.39 12.49 -1.56
CA ALA A 117 10.97 13.77 -1.00
C ALA A 117 12.00 14.87 -1.30
N LYS A 118 13.29 14.59 -1.09
CA LYS A 118 14.38 15.53 -1.40
C LYS A 118 14.47 15.86 -2.89
N LYS A 119 14.35 14.83 -3.76
CA LYS A 119 14.42 14.96 -5.22
C LYS A 119 13.30 15.83 -5.79
N THR A 120 12.11 15.68 -5.25
CA THR A 120 10.91 16.34 -5.79
C THR A 120 10.52 17.62 -5.05
N GLY A 121 11.04 17.84 -3.84
CA GLY A 121 10.58 18.90 -2.93
C GLY A 121 9.14 18.68 -2.42
N LYS A 122 8.63 17.44 -2.49
CA LYS A 122 7.26 17.08 -2.11
C LYS A 122 7.27 16.14 -0.90
N PRO A 123 6.21 16.17 -0.04
CA PRO A 123 6.18 15.39 1.21
C PRO A 123 5.85 13.91 0.97
N TYR A 124 6.77 13.18 0.33
CA TYR A 124 6.68 11.73 0.16
C TYR A 124 6.96 11.00 1.47
N ARG A 125 6.22 9.92 1.70
CA ARG A 125 6.27 9.10 2.90
C ARG A 125 5.74 7.69 2.63
N LEU A 126 5.80 6.78 3.60
CA LEU A 126 4.99 5.56 3.58
C LEU A 126 3.52 5.91 3.85
N LEU A 127 2.62 5.01 3.49
CA LEU A 127 1.23 5.10 3.93
C LEU A 127 1.15 4.81 5.43
N THR A 128 0.22 5.46 6.12
CA THR A 128 -0.20 4.93 7.42
C THR A 128 -0.96 3.61 7.22
N GLU A 129 -1.05 2.79 8.26
CA GLU A 129 -1.82 1.55 8.19
C GLU A 129 -3.30 1.81 7.82
N ALA A 130 -3.87 2.87 8.36
CA ALA A 130 -5.24 3.28 8.05
C ALA A 130 -5.41 3.76 6.60
N GLU A 131 -4.48 4.57 6.09
CA GLU A 131 -4.49 4.99 4.68
C GLU A 131 -4.33 3.80 3.74
N TRP A 132 -3.47 2.83 4.10
CA TRP A 132 -3.29 1.62 3.32
C TRP A 132 -4.59 0.81 3.24
N GLU A 133 -5.26 0.56 4.37
CA GLU A 133 -6.51 -0.20 4.39
C GLU A 133 -7.63 0.54 3.66
N TYR A 134 -7.74 1.87 3.83
CA TYR A 134 -8.67 2.71 3.07
C TYR A 134 -8.44 2.59 1.56
N ALA A 135 -7.17 2.70 1.13
CA ALA A 135 -6.77 2.57 -0.27
C ALA A 135 -7.03 1.16 -0.82
N ALA A 136 -6.80 0.12 -0.02
CA ALA A 136 -7.05 -1.27 -0.41
C ALA A 136 -8.54 -1.56 -0.57
N ARG A 137 -9.38 -1.09 0.34
CA ARG A 137 -10.84 -1.26 0.26
C ARG A 137 -11.45 -0.48 -0.89
N ALA A 138 -10.90 0.67 -1.22
CA ALA A 138 -11.31 1.55 -2.33
C ALA A 138 -12.83 1.82 -2.37
N GLN A 139 -13.44 2.04 -1.19
CA GLN A 139 -14.86 2.30 -1.07
C GLN A 139 -15.12 3.81 -1.00
N THR A 140 -15.95 4.31 -1.90
CA THR A 140 -16.33 5.72 -1.97
C THR A 140 -17.56 6.06 -1.14
N LYS A 141 -18.23 5.04 -0.58
CA LYS A 141 -19.42 5.18 0.27
C LYS A 141 -19.19 4.46 1.58
N TRP A 142 -19.68 5.06 2.66
CA TRP A 142 -19.69 4.44 3.98
C TRP A 142 -20.31 3.03 3.92
N ASN A 143 -19.58 2.06 4.46
CA ASN A 143 -20.04 0.69 4.60
C ASN A 143 -19.57 0.14 5.97
N PRO A 144 -20.49 -0.13 6.92
CA PRO A 144 -20.13 -0.63 8.24
C PRO A 144 -19.64 -2.10 8.22
N SER A 145 -19.90 -2.81 7.13
CA SER A 145 -19.47 -4.20 6.95
C SER A 145 -18.84 -4.38 5.57
N PRO A 146 -17.63 -3.81 5.37
CA PRO A 146 -16.96 -3.88 4.08
C PRO A 146 -16.53 -5.32 3.77
N PRO A 147 -16.53 -5.72 2.49
CA PRO A 147 -16.04 -7.04 2.10
C PRO A 147 -14.53 -7.18 2.37
N PRO A 148 -14.01 -8.40 2.49
CA PRO A 148 -12.60 -8.66 2.78
C PRO A 148 -11.63 -8.17 1.70
N PHE A 149 -12.09 -8.05 0.45
CA PHE A 149 -11.27 -7.58 -0.68
C PHE A 149 -11.99 -6.45 -1.45
N SER A 150 -11.24 -5.62 -2.15
CA SER A 150 -11.82 -4.62 -3.07
C SER A 150 -12.67 -5.24 -4.18
N THR A 151 -12.40 -6.51 -4.49
CA THR A 151 -13.15 -7.30 -5.48
C THR A 151 -14.43 -7.92 -4.94
N GLY A 152 -14.69 -7.81 -3.63
CA GLY A 152 -15.86 -8.37 -2.98
C GLY A 152 -15.54 -9.47 -1.97
N PRO A 153 -16.44 -10.46 -1.78
CA PRO A 153 -16.31 -11.48 -0.74
C PRO A 153 -15.27 -12.57 -1.06
N THR A 154 -14.73 -12.60 -2.26
CA THR A 154 -13.73 -13.59 -2.72
C THR A 154 -12.68 -12.93 -3.58
N ILE A 155 -11.54 -13.62 -3.76
CA ILE A 155 -10.45 -13.18 -4.62
C ILE A 155 -10.02 -14.33 -5.54
N HIS A 156 -9.59 -14.00 -6.75
CA HIS A 156 -9.22 -14.95 -7.79
C HIS A 156 -7.80 -14.67 -8.31
N TYR A 157 -7.09 -15.71 -8.78
CA TYR A 157 -5.71 -15.59 -9.30
C TYR A 157 -5.56 -14.62 -10.49
N GLN A 158 -6.62 -14.32 -11.21
CA GLN A 158 -6.65 -13.29 -12.24
C GLN A 158 -6.77 -11.86 -11.67
N GLN A 159 -7.14 -11.72 -10.41
CA GLN A 159 -7.30 -10.44 -9.71
C GLN A 159 -6.11 -10.12 -8.82
N ALA A 160 -5.39 -11.16 -8.34
CA ALA A 160 -4.27 -11.01 -7.43
C ALA A 160 -3.21 -12.08 -7.66
N ASN A 161 -1.97 -11.79 -7.27
CA ASN A 161 -0.87 -12.74 -7.29
C ASN A 161 -0.63 -13.30 -5.88
N TYR A 162 -0.97 -14.57 -5.67
CA TYR A 162 -0.89 -15.27 -4.39
C TYR A 162 -0.71 -16.78 -4.61
N ASP A 163 -0.59 -17.59 -3.55
CA ASP A 163 -0.61 -19.05 -3.66
C ASP A 163 -2.02 -19.54 -3.99
N ALA A 164 -2.31 -19.64 -5.28
CA ALA A 164 -3.60 -20.04 -5.82
C ALA A 164 -3.90 -21.55 -5.72
N ASN A 165 -3.04 -22.33 -5.04
CA ASN A 165 -3.39 -23.67 -4.57
C ASN A 165 -4.46 -23.61 -3.47
N PHE A 166 -4.59 -22.44 -2.82
CA PHE A 166 -5.60 -22.16 -1.79
C PHE A 166 -6.69 -21.23 -2.33
N SER A 167 -7.88 -21.32 -1.74
CA SER A 167 -9.02 -20.46 -2.07
C SER A 167 -9.63 -19.80 -0.83
N TYR A 168 -10.22 -18.62 -1.03
CA TYR A 168 -11.02 -17.94 -0.02
C TYR A 168 -12.50 -18.08 -0.37
N GLY A 169 -13.24 -18.84 0.44
CA GLY A 169 -14.64 -19.18 0.15
C GLY A 169 -14.78 -20.40 -0.76
N LYS A 170 -15.34 -20.21 -1.95
CA LYS A 170 -15.54 -21.31 -2.89
C LYS A 170 -14.22 -21.72 -3.56
N PRO A 171 -14.02 -23.04 -3.83
CA PRO A 171 -12.88 -23.48 -4.62
C PRO A 171 -12.87 -22.78 -5.98
N ASN A 172 -11.74 -22.24 -6.37
CA ASN A 172 -11.61 -21.47 -7.62
C ASN A 172 -10.32 -21.80 -8.35
N GLY A 173 -9.76 -22.99 -8.21
CA GLY A 173 -8.55 -23.47 -8.88
C GLY A 173 -7.74 -22.35 -9.55
N GLY A 174 -6.45 -22.33 -9.50
CA GLY A 174 -5.75 -21.17 -9.99
C GLY A 174 -4.30 -21.39 -10.38
N LEU A 175 -3.70 -20.38 -11.01
CA LEU A 175 -2.30 -20.36 -11.36
C LEU A 175 -1.49 -19.80 -10.18
N TYR A 176 -0.75 -20.67 -9.48
CA TYR A 176 0.28 -20.26 -8.54
C TYR A 176 1.57 -19.90 -9.30
N ARG A 177 1.90 -18.61 -9.34
CA ARG A 177 3.01 -18.08 -10.17
C ARG A 177 4.40 -18.27 -9.55
N GLN A 178 4.47 -18.54 -8.24
CA GLN A 178 5.69 -18.83 -7.46
C GLN A 178 6.74 -17.70 -7.48
N LYS A 179 6.36 -16.52 -7.86
CA LYS A 179 7.18 -15.29 -7.89
C LYS A 179 6.31 -14.05 -8.02
N THR A 180 6.90 -12.87 -7.85
CA THR A 180 6.22 -11.60 -8.13
C THR A 180 5.84 -11.52 -9.61
N VAL A 181 4.88 -10.66 -9.94
CA VAL A 181 4.60 -10.23 -11.34
C VAL A 181 5.05 -8.78 -11.53
N ASP A 182 5.15 -8.34 -12.76
CA ASP A 182 5.36 -6.93 -13.07
C ASP A 182 4.18 -6.12 -12.52
N THR A 183 4.51 -4.99 -11.89
CA THR A 183 3.50 -4.11 -11.31
C THR A 183 2.55 -3.55 -12.38
N GLY A 184 1.28 -3.38 -12.03
CA GLY A 184 0.24 -2.87 -12.92
C GLY A 184 -0.25 -3.85 -13.97
N THR A 185 0.05 -5.15 -13.83
CA THR A 185 -0.41 -6.20 -14.76
C THR A 185 -1.73 -6.85 -14.34
N LEU A 186 -2.10 -6.73 -13.08
CA LEU A 186 -3.38 -7.22 -12.56
C LEU A 186 -4.40 -6.08 -12.46
N PRO A 187 -5.71 -6.39 -12.38
CA PRO A 187 -6.75 -5.37 -12.33
C PRO A 187 -6.57 -4.37 -11.18
N LYS A 188 -6.85 -3.10 -11.46
CA LYS A 188 -6.87 -2.03 -10.46
C LYS A 188 -8.19 -2.02 -9.69
N ASN A 189 -8.15 -1.54 -8.45
CA ASN A 189 -9.35 -1.29 -7.65
C ASN A 189 -10.09 0.00 -8.08
N ALA A 190 -11.17 0.36 -7.38
CA ALA A 190 -11.99 1.53 -7.72
C ALA A 190 -11.26 2.88 -7.55
N PHE A 191 -10.17 2.94 -6.77
CA PHE A 191 -9.32 4.13 -6.68
C PHE A 191 -8.23 4.17 -7.76
N GLY A 192 -8.12 3.15 -8.59
CA GLY A 192 -7.10 3.08 -9.65
C GLY A 192 -5.78 2.47 -9.22
N LEU A 193 -5.71 1.83 -8.06
CA LEU A 193 -4.53 1.21 -7.48
C LEU A 193 -4.46 -0.27 -7.84
N HIS A 194 -3.29 -0.73 -8.26
CA HIS A 194 -3.03 -2.13 -8.61
C HIS A 194 -2.36 -2.85 -7.43
N GLU A 195 -2.48 -4.16 -7.42
CA GLU A 195 -1.80 -5.11 -6.52
C GLU A 195 -1.94 -4.79 -5.01
N MET A 196 -3.05 -4.14 -4.59
CA MET A 196 -3.34 -3.93 -3.15
C MET A 196 -3.62 -5.26 -2.41
N HIS A 197 -3.81 -6.34 -3.13
CA HIS A 197 -4.02 -7.69 -2.62
C HIS A 197 -3.03 -8.63 -3.28
N GLY A 198 -2.00 -9.09 -2.55
CA GLY A 198 -0.98 -10.00 -3.04
C GLY A 198 0.22 -9.31 -3.70
N ASN A 199 0.96 -10.03 -4.51
CA ASN A 199 2.24 -9.70 -5.13
C ASN A 199 3.35 -9.55 -4.10
N VAL A 200 3.44 -8.44 -3.36
CA VAL A 200 4.34 -8.29 -2.20
C VAL A 200 3.61 -7.72 -1.00
N TRP A 201 4.03 -8.11 0.19
CA TRP A 201 3.69 -7.40 1.42
C TRP A 201 4.23 -5.97 1.34
N GLU A 202 3.48 -5.01 1.87
CA GLU A 202 3.84 -3.61 1.82
C GLU A 202 4.10 -3.05 3.22
N TRP A 203 5.31 -2.51 3.44
CA TRP A 203 5.65 -1.76 4.64
C TRP A 203 4.76 -0.52 4.77
N VAL A 204 4.21 -0.31 5.97
CA VAL A 204 3.49 0.91 6.33
C VAL A 204 4.20 1.64 7.47
N GLU A 205 3.83 2.89 7.72
CA GLU A 205 4.53 3.77 8.68
C GLU A 205 4.41 3.31 10.14
N ASP A 206 3.35 2.60 10.47
CA ASP A 206 2.92 2.32 11.84
C ASP A 206 3.80 1.32 12.59
N CYS A 207 3.86 1.53 13.90
CA CYS A 207 4.29 0.51 14.85
C CYS A 207 3.13 -0.45 15.13
N TYR A 208 3.45 -1.74 15.22
CA TYR A 208 2.44 -2.74 15.55
C TYR A 208 1.90 -2.58 16.98
N LYS A 209 0.59 -2.68 17.10
CA LYS A 209 -0.14 -2.87 18.35
C LYS A 209 -1.03 -4.11 18.21
N GLU A 210 -1.20 -4.87 19.29
CA GLU A 210 -1.96 -6.13 19.30
C GLU A 210 -3.45 -5.95 18.99
N SER A 211 -3.97 -4.73 19.09
CA SER A 211 -5.36 -4.40 18.75
C SER A 211 -5.50 -2.96 18.32
N TYR A 212 -6.66 -2.61 17.77
CA TYR A 212 -7.05 -1.25 17.44
C TYR A 212 -7.68 -0.48 18.62
N ALA A 213 -7.67 -1.03 19.85
CA ALA A 213 -8.15 -0.29 21.01
C ALA A 213 -7.32 0.98 21.22
N GLY A 214 -7.98 2.15 21.15
CA GLY A 214 -7.33 3.46 21.24
C GLY A 214 -6.55 3.88 20.00
N ALA A 215 -6.70 3.21 18.86
CA ALA A 215 -6.10 3.62 17.61
C ALA A 215 -6.65 4.97 17.13
N PRO A 216 -5.84 5.80 16.43
CA PRO A 216 -6.29 7.07 15.88
C PRO A 216 -7.48 6.89 14.92
N ALA A 217 -8.47 7.77 15.04
CA ALA A 217 -9.64 7.78 14.16
C ALA A 217 -9.52 8.78 12.99
N ASP A 218 -8.40 9.48 12.89
CA ASP A 218 -8.10 10.49 11.87
C ASP A 218 -7.15 10.00 10.77
N GLY A 219 -6.83 8.71 10.78
CA GLY A 219 -5.93 8.09 9.80
C GLY A 219 -4.44 8.33 10.07
N SER A 220 -4.06 8.98 11.15
CA SER A 220 -2.66 9.17 11.52
C SER A 220 -1.99 7.86 11.93
N ALA A 221 -0.66 7.77 11.73
CA ALA A 221 0.10 6.57 12.06
C ALA A 221 0.25 6.39 13.59
N VAL A 222 0.21 5.14 14.04
CA VAL A 222 0.60 4.77 15.40
C VAL A 222 2.11 4.73 15.49
N LEU A 223 2.70 5.73 16.14
CA LEU A 223 4.14 5.83 16.33
C LEU A 223 4.53 5.54 17.79
N SER A 224 5.72 4.99 17.98
CA SER A 224 6.28 4.72 19.31
C SER A 224 7.81 4.88 19.26
N ALA A 225 8.40 5.44 20.31
CA ALA A 225 9.86 5.53 20.44
C ALA A 225 10.50 4.12 20.49
N ASN A 226 9.80 3.15 21.08
CA ASN A 226 10.22 1.76 21.18
C ASN A 226 9.42 0.89 20.21
N CYS A 227 9.58 1.12 18.91
CA CYS A 227 8.89 0.39 17.87
C CYS A 227 9.64 -0.90 17.52
N GLU A 228 9.41 -1.98 18.24
CA GLU A 228 10.06 -3.27 17.98
C GLU A 228 9.51 -3.96 16.74
N LEU A 229 8.20 -3.90 16.55
CA LEU A 229 7.52 -4.53 15.43
C LEU A 229 6.86 -3.50 14.52
N ARG A 230 7.04 -3.70 13.22
CA ARG A 230 6.40 -2.95 12.14
C ARG A 230 5.30 -3.78 11.50
N ILE A 231 4.50 -3.12 10.68
CA ILE A 231 3.35 -3.75 10.02
C ILE A 231 3.62 -3.89 8.53
N LEU A 232 3.27 -5.05 8.01
CA LEU A 232 3.15 -5.35 6.59
C LEU A 232 1.69 -5.62 6.25
N ARG A 233 1.26 -5.16 5.07
CA ARG A 233 -0.13 -5.26 4.61
C ARG A 233 -0.20 -5.91 3.22
N GLY A 234 -1.35 -6.46 2.85
CA GLY A 234 -1.68 -6.88 1.50
C GLY A 234 -1.47 -8.34 1.16
N GLY A 235 -0.64 -9.05 1.90
CA GLY A 235 -0.24 -10.41 1.50
C GLY A 235 0.80 -10.42 0.38
N SER A 236 1.23 -11.59 -0.06
CA SER A 236 2.20 -11.69 -1.14
C SER A 236 1.98 -12.91 -2.03
N TRP A 237 2.82 -13.03 -3.05
CA TRP A 237 2.79 -14.06 -4.10
C TRP A 237 2.75 -15.51 -3.58
N ASN A 238 3.27 -15.79 -2.37
CA ASN A 238 3.34 -17.13 -1.78
C ASN A 238 2.47 -17.32 -0.53
N TYR A 239 1.58 -16.36 -0.25
CA TYR A 239 0.64 -16.50 0.86
C TYR A 239 -0.74 -16.96 0.38
N HIS A 240 -1.44 -17.70 1.26
CA HIS A 240 -2.84 -18.08 1.02
C HIS A 240 -3.77 -16.85 1.11
N PRO A 241 -4.94 -16.88 0.46
CA PRO A 241 -5.77 -15.68 0.28
C PRO A 241 -6.35 -15.08 1.57
N ASN A 242 -6.34 -15.80 2.71
CA ASN A 242 -6.71 -15.20 3.99
C ASN A 242 -5.81 -14.00 4.36
N ALA A 243 -4.53 -14.07 3.98
CA ALA A 243 -3.56 -13.02 4.26
C ALA A 243 -3.68 -11.80 3.32
N LEU A 244 -4.42 -11.94 2.21
CA LEU A 244 -4.64 -10.86 1.26
C LEU A 244 -5.82 -9.95 1.63
N ARG A 245 -6.60 -10.29 2.68
CA ARG A 245 -7.74 -9.46 3.12
C ARG A 245 -7.28 -8.05 3.47
N ALA A 246 -8.11 -7.07 3.14
CA ALA A 246 -7.80 -5.68 3.44
C ALA A 246 -7.51 -5.42 4.92
N ALA A 247 -8.17 -6.15 5.84
CA ALA A 247 -7.97 -6.02 7.28
C ALA A 247 -6.79 -6.83 7.84
N TYR A 248 -6.20 -7.76 7.07
CA TYR A 248 -5.15 -8.62 7.60
C TYR A 248 -3.88 -7.82 7.94
N ARG A 249 -3.30 -8.08 9.12
CA ARG A 249 -2.13 -7.40 9.65
C ARG A 249 -1.01 -8.40 9.91
N TYR A 250 0.15 -8.17 9.34
CA TYR A 250 1.34 -8.98 9.61
C TYR A 250 2.37 -8.16 10.37
N ALA A 251 2.69 -8.61 11.60
CA ALA A 251 3.67 -7.95 12.45
C ALA A 251 5.04 -8.62 12.32
N THR A 252 6.08 -7.83 12.14
CA THR A 252 7.45 -8.34 12.04
C THR A 252 8.50 -7.28 12.41
N PHE A 253 9.75 -7.70 12.63
CA PHE A 253 10.85 -6.78 12.86
C PHE A 253 11.11 -5.89 11.62
N GLY A 254 11.34 -4.61 11.85
CA GLY A 254 11.58 -3.64 10.76
C GLY A 254 12.80 -3.95 9.88
N GLY A 255 13.79 -4.68 10.40
CA GLY A 255 14.96 -5.13 9.65
C GLY A 255 14.76 -6.34 8.73
N LEU A 256 13.56 -6.94 8.68
CA LEU A 256 13.27 -8.10 7.83
C LEU A 256 13.50 -7.77 6.34
N LYS A 257 14.28 -8.61 5.65
CA LYS A 257 14.51 -8.53 4.20
C LYS A 257 14.19 -9.88 3.57
N VAL A 258 13.07 -9.93 2.87
CA VAL A 258 12.56 -11.18 2.25
C VAL A 258 11.95 -10.87 0.89
N ASN A 259 11.91 -11.87 0.02
CA ASN A 259 11.41 -11.69 -1.35
C ASN A 259 9.88 -11.60 -1.46
N GLN A 260 9.21 -11.61 -0.31
CA GLN A 260 7.77 -11.37 -0.20
C GLN A 260 7.42 -9.93 0.18
N ALA A 261 8.40 -9.10 0.58
CA ALA A 261 8.14 -7.77 1.13
C ALA A 261 8.78 -6.67 0.27
N GLY A 262 7.98 -5.66 0.01
CA GLY A 262 8.32 -4.41 -0.65
C GLY A 262 7.52 -3.27 -0.01
N PHE A 263 7.17 -2.23 -0.76
CA PHE A 263 6.38 -1.10 -0.26
C PHE A 263 5.80 -0.27 -1.40
N ARG A 264 4.86 0.60 -1.08
CA ARG A 264 4.44 1.71 -1.96
C ARG A 264 4.55 3.04 -1.25
N VAL A 265 4.60 4.11 -2.02
CA VAL A 265 4.75 5.47 -1.49
C VAL A 265 3.40 6.17 -1.36
N ALA A 266 3.31 7.10 -0.42
CA ALA A 266 2.25 8.09 -0.32
C ALA A 266 2.85 9.50 -0.43
N ARG A 267 2.00 10.47 -0.75
CA ARG A 267 2.31 11.89 -0.76
C ARG A 267 1.12 12.69 -0.23
N SER A 268 1.35 13.59 0.72
CA SER A 268 0.35 14.58 1.11
C SER A 268 0.21 15.65 0.01
N LEU A 269 -1.00 16.11 -0.26
CA LEU A 269 -1.33 17.06 -1.34
C LEU A 269 -1.45 18.48 -0.81
#